data_af25e61435cecde503932894c6b2ab09
#
_entry.id   af25e61435cecde503932894c6b2ab09
#
_cell.length_a   1.000
_cell.length_b   1.000
_cell.length_c   1.000
_cell.angle_alpha   90.00
_cell.angle_beta   90.00
_cell.angle_gamma   90.00
#
_symmetry.space_group_name_H-M   'P 1'
#
loop_
_entity.id
_entity.type
_entity.pdbx_description
1 polymer ?
#
loop_
_entity_poly.entity_id
_entity_poly.type
_entity_poly.pdbx_seq_one_letter_code
_entity_poly.pdbx_strand_id
1 'polypeptide(L)'
;RYARLKQLIFSRWAMVMYNFEKELYADPEQDLNALWWTLVEKYQGIKKPAGRDEPDWAAKIHFTIAPCYYHNYLLGEMLASQLHACLSRSVLREGEQAGYVGATEAGAWLRERVFGAGASWSWNEMIKRATGEPLTARYFVEQFVN
;
A
#
# COMPACT_ATOMS: atom_id res chain seq x y z
N ARG A 1 6.58 -17.38 1.46
CA ARG A 1 5.58 -17.43 2.57
C ARG A 1 5.68 -16.20 3.48
N TYR A 2 6.88 -15.84 3.98
CA TYR A 2 7.06 -14.68 4.89
C TYR A 2 6.64 -13.34 4.25
N ALA A 3 7.09 -13.04 3.04
CA ALA A 3 6.74 -11.81 2.33
C ALA A 3 5.23 -11.66 2.15
N ARG A 4 4.54 -12.75 1.78
CA ARG A 4 3.08 -12.78 1.64
C ARG A 4 2.38 -12.42 2.95
N LEU A 5 2.76 -13.07 4.06
CA LEU A 5 2.17 -12.81 5.36
C LEU A 5 2.39 -11.34 5.80
N LYS A 6 3.60 -10.83 5.60
CA LYS A 6 3.94 -9.43 5.88
C LYS A 6 3.02 -8.45 5.13
N GLN A 7 2.79 -8.68 3.83
CA GLN A 7 1.93 -7.81 3.02
C GLN A 7 0.46 -7.86 3.45
N LEU A 8 -0.05 -9.03 3.82
CA LEU A 8 -1.42 -9.16 4.31
C LEU A 8 -1.62 -8.47 5.66
N ILE A 9 -0.66 -8.58 6.57
CA ILE A 9 -0.70 -7.87 7.87
C ILE A 9 -0.59 -6.36 7.64
N PHE A 10 0.32 -5.93 6.77
CA PHE A 10 0.54 -4.52 6.47
C PHE A 10 -0.69 -3.86 5.81
N SER A 11 -1.33 -4.52 4.85
CA SER A 11 -2.55 -3.98 4.22
C SER A 11 -3.66 -3.75 5.24
N ARG A 12 -3.84 -4.66 6.19
CA ARG A 12 -4.80 -4.51 7.29
C ARG A 12 -4.43 -3.37 8.24
N TRP A 13 -3.13 -3.20 8.51
CA TRP A 13 -2.64 -2.06 9.28
C TRP A 13 -2.88 -0.72 8.56
N ALA A 14 -2.63 -0.64 7.28
CA ALA A 14 -2.92 0.55 6.49
C ALA A 14 -4.41 0.93 6.55
N MET A 15 -5.32 -0.06 6.65
CA MET A 15 -6.75 0.19 6.84
C MET A 15 -7.08 0.75 8.23
N VAL A 16 -6.36 0.36 9.27
CA VAL A 16 -6.49 1.00 10.61
C VAL A 16 -6.14 2.47 10.51
N MET A 17 -4.95 2.77 9.99
CA MET A 17 -4.42 4.14 9.89
C MET A 17 -5.32 5.04 9.04
N TYR A 18 -5.70 4.57 7.86
CA TYR A 18 -6.55 5.33 6.94
C TYR A 18 -7.93 5.62 7.52
N ASN A 19 -8.60 4.60 8.06
CA ASN A 19 -9.95 4.81 8.60
C ASN A 19 -9.93 5.63 9.88
N PHE A 20 -8.92 5.46 10.74
CA PHE A 20 -8.77 6.30 11.92
C PHE A 20 -8.59 7.77 11.54
N GLU A 21 -7.69 8.08 10.63
CA GLU A 21 -7.42 9.45 10.20
C GLU A 21 -8.64 10.10 9.55
N LYS A 22 -9.38 9.35 8.74
CA LYS A 22 -10.63 9.80 8.13
C LYS A 22 -11.69 10.19 9.19
N GLU A 23 -11.89 9.35 10.19
CA GLU A 23 -12.85 9.60 11.26
C GLU A 23 -12.38 10.71 12.22
N LEU A 24 -11.06 10.81 12.47
CA LEU A 24 -10.45 11.90 13.23
C LEU A 24 -10.78 13.27 12.62
N TYR A 25 -10.71 13.39 11.30
CA TYR A 25 -11.05 14.67 10.63
C TYR A 25 -12.55 14.88 10.47
N ALA A 26 -13.35 13.83 10.47
CA ALA A 26 -14.81 13.96 10.40
C ALA A 26 -15.39 14.44 11.73
N ASP A 27 -14.90 13.96 12.86
CA ASP A 27 -15.31 14.34 14.20
C ASP A 27 -14.13 14.22 15.19
N PRO A 28 -13.37 15.30 15.42
CA PRO A 28 -12.23 15.28 16.32
C PRO A 28 -12.61 15.21 17.81
N GLU A 29 -13.86 15.47 18.16
CA GLU A 29 -14.34 15.47 19.54
C GLU A 29 -14.89 14.12 20.01
N GLN A 30 -14.97 13.12 19.11
CA GLN A 30 -15.40 11.78 19.47
C GLN A 30 -14.38 11.07 20.37
N ASP A 31 -14.78 9.94 20.97
CA ASP A 31 -13.86 9.08 21.74
C ASP A 31 -12.83 8.41 20.81
N LEU A 32 -11.72 9.12 20.57
CA LEU A 32 -10.64 8.67 19.70
C LEU A 32 -9.91 7.45 20.26
N ASN A 33 -9.85 7.25 21.58
CA ASN A 33 -9.24 6.08 22.17
C ASN A 33 -10.10 4.83 21.91
N ALA A 34 -11.41 4.92 22.05
CA ALA A 34 -12.31 3.84 21.71
C ALA A 34 -12.32 3.54 20.19
N LEU A 35 -12.36 4.58 19.36
CA LEU A 35 -12.29 4.45 17.90
C LEU A 35 -11.01 3.71 17.46
N TRP A 36 -9.85 4.11 18.01
CA TRP A 36 -8.57 3.47 17.68
C TRP A 36 -8.61 1.97 17.93
N TRP A 37 -9.01 1.55 19.12
CA TRP A 37 -9.03 0.13 19.47
C TRP A 37 -10.11 -0.65 18.73
N THR A 38 -11.24 -0.02 18.42
CA THR A 38 -12.27 -0.62 17.55
C THR A 38 -11.72 -0.96 16.17
N LEU A 39 -10.96 -0.04 15.56
CA LEU A 39 -10.34 -0.25 14.26
C LEU A 39 -9.19 -1.28 14.33
N VAL A 40 -8.37 -1.23 15.38
CA VAL A 40 -7.29 -2.21 15.60
C VAL A 40 -7.87 -3.61 15.76
N GLU A 41 -8.92 -3.80 16.55
CA GLU A 41 -9.58 -5.09 16.69
C GLU A 41 -10.19 -5.57 15.37
N LYS A 42 -10.90 -4.68 14.67
CA LYS A 42 -11.55 -4.99 13.38
C LYS A 42 -10.56 -5.46 12.31
N TYR A 43 -9.46 -4.75 12.15
CA TYR A 43 -8.52 -5.03 11.05
C TYR A 43 -7.34 -5.90 11.44
N GLN A 44 -6.87 -5.85 12.68
CA GLN A 44 -5.72 -6.63 13.17
C GLN A 44 -6.11 -7.83 14.02
N GLY A 45 -7.33 -7.89 14.53
CA GLY A 45 -7.77 -8.91 15.48
C GLY A 45 -7.11 -8.78 16.86
N ILE A 46 -6.53 -7.63 17.19
CA ILE A 46 -5.85 -7.37 18.45
C ILE A 46 -6.80 -6.62 19.37
N LYS A 47 -7.07 -7.17 20.54
CA LYS A 47 -7.93 -6.56 21.55
C LYS A 47 -7.20 -5.49 22.34
N LYS A 48 -7.95 -4.45 22.76
CA LYS A 48 -7.48 -3.43 23.71
C LYS A 48 -7.01 -4.12 24.99
N PRO A 49 -5.82 -3.80 25.53
CA PRO A 49 -5.39 -4.29 26.82
C PRO A 49 -6.34 -3.87 27.94
N ALA A 50 -6.60 -4.77 28.90
CA ALA A 50 -7.49 -4.48 30.01
C ALA A 50 -6.98 -3.27 30.83
N GLY A 51 -7.88 -2.36 31.18
CA GLY A 51 -7.57 -1.17 31.99
C GLY A 51 -6.78 -0.07 31.26
N ARG A 52 -6.47 -0.23 29.97
CA ARG A 52 -5.75 0.79 29.19
C ARG A 52 -6.73 1.82 28.63
N ASP A 53 -6.46 3.08 28.93
CA ASP A 53 -7.20 4.23 28.39
C ASP A 53 -6.22 5.36 28.03
N GLU A 54 -5.32 5.07 27.11
CA GLU A 54 -4.28 5.98 26.67
C GLU A 54 -4.45 6.31 25.18
N PRO A 55 -4.07 7.52 24.75
CA PRO A 55 -4.16 7.91 23.34
C PRO A 55 -3.08 7.24 22.48
N ASP A 56 -3.15 5.90 22.35
CA ASP A 56 -2.16 5.11 21.60
C ASP A 56 -2.02 5.52 20.13
N TRP A 57 -3.08 6.09 19.57
CA TRP A 57 -3.09 6.68 18.23
C TRP A 57 -2.15 7.87 18.11
N ALA A 58 -2.02 8.69 19.18
CA ALA A 58 -1.20 9.91 19.17
C ALA A 58 0.31 9.62 19.04
N ALA A 59 0.74 8.39 19.35
CA ALA A 59 2.12 7.95 19.13
C ALA A 59 2.46 7.76 17.63
N LYS A 60 1.48 7.86 16.73
CA LYS A 60 1.68 7.68 15.29
C LYS A 60 2.00 9.02 14.62
N ILE A 61 3.27 9.23 14.30
CA ILE A 61 3.78 10.46 13.68
C ILE A 61 3.04 10.85 12.39
N HIS A 62 2.43 9.89 11.71
CA HIS A 62 1.69 10.13 10.46
C HIS A 62 0.43 10.97 10.64
N PHE A 63 -0.13 11.04 11.84
CA PHE A 63 -1.27 11.93 12.10
C PHE A 63 -0.85 13.37 12.41
N THR A 64 0.41 13.60 12.77
CA THR A 64 0.90 14.91 13.20
C THR A 64 1.88 15.55 12.22
N ILE A 65 2.83 14.78 11.66
CA ILE A 65 3.91 15.29 10.80
C ILE A 65 3.58 15.09 9.31
N ALA A 66 2.89 14.00 8.97
CA ALA A 66 2.56 13.64 7.60
C ALA A 66 1.07 13.26 7.46
N PRO A 67 0.15 14.21 7.70
CA PRO A 67 -1.28 13.96 7.63
C PRO A 67 -1.71 13.58 6.22
N CYS A 68 -2.77 12.77 6.12
CA CYS A 68 -3.36 12.29 4.85
C CYS A 68 -2.36 11.55 3.95
N TYR A 69 -1.41 10.85 4.54
CA TYR A 69 -0.32 10.22 3.78
C TYR A 69 -0.30 8.70 3.83
N TYR A 70 -0.75 8.08 4.92
CA TYR A 70 -0.47 6.66 5.20
C TYR A 70 -1.01 5.69 4.13
N HIS A 71 -2.12 6.00 3.50
CA HIS A 71 -2.68 5.20 2.41
C HIS A 71 -1.74 5.05 1.22
N ASN A 72 -0.83 6.02 0.99
CA ASN A 72 0.13 5.97 -0.10
C ASN A 72 1.08 4.76 -0.02
N TYR A 73 1.36 4.26 1.18
CA TYR A 73 2.16 3.04 1.33
C TYR A 73 1.44 1.83 0.73
N LEU A 74 0.14 1.68 0.97
CA LEU A 74 -0.62 0.57 0.40
C LEU A 74 -0.82 0.75 -1.12
N LEU A 75 -1.07 1.97 -1.59
CA LEU A 75 -1.13 2.26 -3.03
C LEU A 75 0.21 1.96 -3.71
N GLY A 76 1.33 2.24 -3.06
CA GLY A 76 2.67 1.90 -3.54
C GLY A 76 2.89 0.39 -3.69
N GLU A 77 2.44 -0.40 -2.72
CA GLU A 77 2.51 -1.88 -2.82
C GLU A 77 1.61 -2.43 -3.92
N MET A 78 0.41 -1.86 -4.11
CA MET A 78 -0.46 -2.20 -5.24
C MET A 78 0.19 -1.86 -6.59
N LEU A 79 0.82 -0.69 -6.69
CA LEU A 79 1.56 -0.26 -7.87
C LEU A 79 2.74 -1.20 -8.15
N ALA A 80 3.52 -1.57 -7.13
CA ALA A 80 4.63 -2.50 -7.28
C ALA A 80 4.17 -3.85 -7.82
N SER A 81 3.04 -4.37 -7.32
CA SER A 81 2.45 -5.62 -7.83
C SER A 81 1.98 -5.48 -9.27
N GLN A 82 1.35 -4.36 -9.64
CA GLN A 82 0.88 -4.10 -11.00
C GLN A 82 2.06 -3.97 -12.00
N LEU A 83 3.11 -3.23 -11.62
CA LEU A 83 4.32 -3.11 -12.44
C LEU A 83 5.04 -4.47 -12.59
N HIS A 84 5.15 -5.24 -11.49
CA HIS A 84 5.73 -6.57 -11.53
C HIS A 84 4.98 -7.49 -12.49
N ALA A 85 3.65 -7.53 -12.42
CA ALA A 85 2.82 -8.34 -13.31
C ALA A 85 2.98 -7.91 -14.78
N CYS A 86 3.08 -6.60 -15.04
CA CYS A 86 3.28 -6.08 -16.38
C CYS A 86 4.68 -6.47 -16.93
N LEU A 87 5.73 -6.28 -16.13
CA LEU A 87 7.09 -6.65 -16.49
C LEU A 87 7.23 -8.17 -16.73
N SER A 88 6.64 -8.98 -15.87
CA SER A 88 6.68 -10.45 -16.00
C SER A 88 6.02 -10.93 -17.30
N ARG A 89 4.99 -10.25 -17.77
CA ARG A 89 4.31 -10.60 -19.03
C ARG A 89 5.01 -10.06 -20.28
N SER A 90 5.65 -8.90 -20.19
CA SER A 90 6.12 -8.15 -21.36
C SER A 90 7.61 -8.28 -21.62
N VAL A 91 8.40 -8.50 -20.56
CA VAL A 91 9.86 -8.33 -20.59
C VAL A 91 10.59 -9.54 -20.01
N LEU A 92 10.13 -10.09 -18.88
CA LEU A 92 10.82 -11.20 -18.24
C LEU A 92 10.45 -12.50 -18.97
N ARG A 93 11.44 -13.30 -19.34
CA ARG A 93 11.25 -14.57 -20.03
C ARG A 93 10.66 -15.61 -19.09
N GLU A 94 9.71 -16.41 -19.60
CA GLU A 94 9.18 -17.58 -18.89
C GLU A 94 10.33 -18.57 -18.62
N GLY A 95 10.43 -19.05 -17.37
CA GLY A 95 11.33 -20.13 -16.97
C GLY A 95 12.61 -19.74 -16.23
N GLU A 96 13.03 -18.49 -16.23
CA GLU A 96 14.03 -18.00 -15.30
C GLU A 96 13.32 -17.58 -14.00
N GLN A 97 13.87 -17.96 -12.84
CA GLN A 97 13.37 -17.45 -11.56
C GLN A 97 13.20 -15.95 -11.70
N ALA A 98 11.95 -15.48 -11.66
CA ALA A 98 11.55 -14.13 -12.05
C ALA A 98 12.19 -13.08 -11.14
N GLY A 99 13.48 -12.85 -11.35
CA GLY A 99 14.27 -11.83 -10.69
C GLY A 99 14.66 -10.75 -11.69
N TYR A 100 14.79 -9.53 -11.21
CA TYR A 100 15.27 -8.40 -12.03
C TYR A 100 16.78 -8.39 -12.20
N VAL A 101 17.49 -9.30 -11.53
CA VAL A 101 18.95 -9.36 -11.55
C VAL A 101 19.43 -9.76 -12.97
N GLY A 102 20.18 -8.85 -13.59
CA GLY A 102 20.67 -9.05 -14.96
C GLY A 102 19.65 -8.77 -16.08
N ALA A 103 18.39 -8.49 -15.77
CA ALA A 103 17.36 -8.14 -16.74
C ALA A 103 17.46 -6.64 -17.13
N THR A 104 18.39 -6.32 -18.04
CA THR A 104 18.63 -4.95 -18.51
C THR A 104 17.40 -4.34 -19.20
N GLU A 105 16.60 -5.16 -19.86
CA GLU A 105 15.36 -4.80 -20.53
C GLU A 105 14.30 -4.32 -19.54
N ALA A 106 14.22 -4.92 -18.33
CA ALA A 106 13.32 -4.47 -17.28
C ALA A 106 13.69 -3.06 -16.78
N GLY A 107 14.99 -2.80 -16.62
CA GLY A 107 15.50 -1.46 -16.29
C GLY A 107 15.22 -0.43 -17.38
N ALA A 108 15.38 -0.79 -18.64
CA ALA A 108 15.07 0.06 -19.78
C ALA A 108 13.57 0.37 -19.85
N TRP A 109 12.72 -0.62 -19.67
CA TRP A 109 11.26 -0.48 -19.65
C TRP A 109 10.79 0.46 -18.52
N LEU A 110 11.31 0.27 -17.29
CA LEU A 110 10.98 1.15 -16.16
C LEU A 110 11.41 2.59 -16.41
N ARG A 111 12.62 2.79 -16.95
CA ARG A 111 13.14 4.11 -17.27
C ARG A 111 12.27 4.82 -18.31
N GLU A 112 11.91 4.13 -19.38
CA GLU A 112 11.12 4.72 -20.46
C GLU A 112 9.68 4.97 -20.04
N ARG A 113 9.02 3.98 -19.41
CA ARG A 113 7.59 4.00 -19.21
C ARG A 113 7.13 4.59 -17.89
N VAL A 114 8.02 4.60 -16.88
CA VAL A 114 7.68 5.08 -15.53
C VAL A 114 8.51 6.30 -15.19
N PHE A 115 9.83 6.17 -15.12
CA PHE A 115 10.68 7.23 -14.58
C PHE A 115 10.89 8.38 -15.56
N GLY A 116 10.97 8.11 -16.87
CA GLY A 116 11.16 9.14 -17.89
C GLY A 116 10.00 10.13 -17.99
N ALA A 117 8.80 9.75 -17.60
CA ALA A 117 7.66 10.65 -17.55
C ALA A 117 7.76 11.67 -16.39
N GLY A 118 8.47 11.34 -15.31
CA GLY A 118 8.56 12.16 -14.12
C GLY A 118 7.17 12.58 -13.62
N ALA A 119 6.98 13.88 -13.38
CA ALA A 119 5.71 14.48 -12.96
C ALA A 119 4.87 15.06 -14.14
N SER A 120 5.13 14.64 -15.39
CA SER A 120 4.44 15.17 -16.57
C SER A 120 2.96 14.78 -16.66
N TRP A 121 2.57 13.71 -15.93
CA TRP A 121 1.21 13.20 -15.87
C TRP A 121 0.74 13.08 -14.42
N SER A 122 -0.57 13.09 -14.19
CA SER A 122 -1.09 12.66 -12.89
C SER A 122 -0.65 11.21 -12.62
N TRP A 123 -0.45 10.86 -11.35
CA TRP A 123 0.09 9.55 -10.96
C TRP A 123 -0.70 8.37 -11.56
N ASN A 124 -2.03 8.45 -11.59
CA ASN A 124 -2.87 7.37 -12.10
C ASN A 124 -2.89 7.31 -13.65
N GLU A 125 -2.76 8.45 -14.33
CA GLU A 125 -2.58 8.49 -15.78
C GLU A 125 -1.20 7.93 -16.18
N MET A 126 -0.16 8.22 -15.42
CA MET A 126 1.16 7.62 -15.64
C MET A 126 1.10 6.08 -15.52
N ILE A 127 0.43 5.57 -14.47
CA ILE A 127 0.25 4.12 -14.28
C ILE A 127 -0.50 3.51 -15.46
N LYS A 128 -1.60 4.12 -15.90
CA LYS A 128 -2.38 3.67 -17.05
C LYS A 128 -1.54 3.62 -18.33
N ARG A 129 -0.71 4.63 -18.58
CA ARG A 129 0.18 4.66 -19.74
C ARG A 129 1.28 3.59 -19.66
N ALA A 130 1.83 3.36 -18.47
CA ALA A 130 2.87 2.37 -18.27
C ALA A 130 2.36 0.92 -18.37
N THR A 131 1.18 0.65 -17.80
CA THR A 131 0.68 -0.73 -17.60
C THR A 131 -0.54 -1.10 -18.44
N GLY A 132 -1.18 -0.12 -19.12
CA GLY A 132 -2.38 -0.29 -19.92
C GLY A 132 -3.70 -0.03 -19.17
N GLU A 133 -3.68 0.11 -17.84
CA GLU A 133 -4.85 0.37 -17.01
C GLU A 133 -4.53 1.22 -15.78
N PRO A 134 -5.52 1.92 -15.19
CA PRO A 134 -5.34 2.64 -13.92
C PRO A 134 -4.92 1.71 -12.79
N LEU A 135 -4.47 2.28 -11.67
CA LEU A 135 -4.13 1.50 -10.48
C LEU A 135 -5.31 0.61 -10.06
N THR A 136 -5.02 -0.67 -9.84
CA THR A 136 -5.99 -1.65 -9.38
C THR A 136 -5.39 -2.56 -8.31
N ALA A 137 -6.21 -2.97 -7.34
CA ALA A 137 -5.81 -3.92 -6.32
C ALA A 137 -5.66 -5.36 -6.84
N ARG A 138 -6.14 -5.66 -8.05
CA ARG A 138 -6.20 -7.03 -8.61
C ARG A 138 -4.85 -7.73 -8.56
N TYR A 139 -3.79 -7.09 -8.99
CA TYR A 139 -2.44 -7.68 -9.04
C TYR A 139 -1.87 -7.95 -7.65
N PHE A 140 -2.15 -7.09 -6.68
CA PHE A 140 -1.79 -7.33 -5.29
C PHE A 140 -2.54 -8.54 -4.71
N VAL A 141 -3.83 -8.67 -5.01
CA VAL A 141 -4.66 -9.82 -4.60
C VAL A 141 -4.15 -11.11 -5.24
N GLU A 142 -3.87 -11.11 -6.54
CA GLU A 142 -3.31 -12.27 -7.25
C GLU A 142 -1.95 -12.69 -6.65
N GLN A 143 -1.10 -11.76 -6.28
CA GLN A 143 0.24 -12.03 -5.76
C GLN A 143 0.25 -12.48 -4.29
N PHE A 144 -0.61 -11.91 -3.45
CA PHE A 144 -0.50 -12.06 -2.01
C PHE A 144 -1.72 -12.72 -1.33
N VAL A 145 -2.89 -12.78 -1.97
CA VAL A 145 -4.10 -13.37 -1.38
C VAL A 145 -4.36 -14.77 -1.94
N ASN A 146 -4.20 -14.99 -3.23
CA ASN A 146 -4.49 -16.26 -3.94
C ASN A 146 -3.37 -17.32 -3.85
#